data_5ef68f89616c174a10a85c68299946a7
#
_entry.id   5ef68f89616c174a10a85c68299946a7
#
_cell.length_a   1.000
_cell.length_b   1.000
_cell.length_c   1.000
_cell.angle_alpha   90.00
_cell.angle_beta   90.00
_cell.angle_gamma   90.00
#
_symmetry.space_group_name_H-M   'P 1'
#
loop_
_entity.id
_entity.type
_entity.pdbx_description
1 polymer ?
#
loop_
_entity_poly.entity_id
_entity_poly.type
_entity_poly.pdbx_seq_one_letter_code
_entity_poly.pdbx_strand_id
1 'polypeptide(L)'
;MECAVFDPSEQDKPDYTRWSVTVDGSLTKNHIQDGFYPVELVTPVLIVDDMWTKTIDSFWCILHQYFELRQDSTCGTHVHILFREGHFSIGQLRNMAKAVTY
;
A
#
# COMPACT_ATOMS: atom_id res chain seq x y z
N MET A 1 15.20 -6.12 -2.22
CA MET A 1 13.73 -5.91 -2.20
C MET A 1 13.15 -6.58 -3.43
N GLU A 2 12.26 -7.54 -3.23
CA GLU A 2 11.53 -8.17 -4.33
C GLU A 2 10.21 -7.47 -4.55
N CYS A 3 9.88 -7.20 -5.80
CA CYS A 3 8.59 -6.66 -6.21
C CYS A 3 8.00 -7.57 -7.29
N ALA A 4 6.75 -7.97 -7.09
CA ALA A 4 6.00 -8.73 -8.08
C ALA A 4 4.96 -7.83 -8.73
N VAL A 5 4.76 -7.98 -10.04
CA VAL A 5 3.64 -7.35 -10.75
C VAL A 5 2.45 -8.30 -10.66
N PHE A 6 1.37 -7.82 -10.07
CA PHE A 6 0.13 -8.58 -9.94
C PHE A 6 -0.73 -8.38 -11.18
N ASP A 7 -1.10 -9.48 -11.85
CA ASP A 7 -2.06 -9.47 -12.94
C ASP A 7 -3.45 -9.84 -12.37
N PRO A 8 -4.41 -8.91 -12.39
CA PRO A 8 -5.75 -9.19 -11.86
C PRO A 8 -6.53 -10.21 -12.67
N SER A 9 -6.07 -10.58 -13.87
CA SER A 9 -6.67 -11.67 -14.68
C SER A 9 -6.29 -13.05 -14.18
N GLU A 10 -5.21 -13.18 -13.43
CA GLU A 10 -4.84 -14.39 -12.72
C GLU A 10 -5.65 -14.48 -11.44
N GLN A 11 -6.36 -15.58 -11.24
CA GLN A 11 -7.23 -15.79 -10.08
C GLN A 11 -6.47 -16.07 -8.77
N ASP A 12 -5.17 -15.85 -8.75
CA ASP A 12 -4.35 -16.06 -7.57
C ASP A 12 -4.54 -14.94 -6.56
N LYS A 13 -4.65 -15.34 -5.30
CA LYS A 13 -4.71 -14.39 -4.19
C LYS A 13 -3.42 -13.57 -4.14
N PRO A 14 -3.50 -12.26 -3.78
CA PRO A 14 -2.31 -11.45 -3.60
C PRO A 14 -1.31 -12.12 -2.65
N ASP A 15 -0.04 -12.14 -3.04
CA ASP A 15 1.04 -12.63 -2.19
C ASP A 15 1.51 -11.50 -1.26
N TYR A 16 1.05 -11.52 -0.01
CA TYR A 16 1.40 -10.53 1.00
C TYR A 16 2.78 -10.79 1.67
N THR A 17 3.60 -11.65 1.11
CA THR A 17 4.99 -11.84 1.54
C THR A 17 5.97 -10.93 0.82
N ARG A 18 5.52 -10.25 -0.23
CA ARG A 18 6.34 -9.38 -1.09
C ARG A 18 5.63 -8.07 -1.39
N TRP A 19 6.43 -7.06 -1.73
CA TRP A 19 5.91 -5.87 -2.40
C TRP A 19 5.30 -6.25 -3.73
N SER A 20 4.19 -5.62 -4.08
CA SER A 20 3.55 -5.83 -5.38
C SER A 20 3.07 -4.53 -5.98
N VAL A 21 3.02 -4.51 -7.30
CA VAL A 21 2.44 -3.43 -8.08
C VAL A 21 1.24 -3.99 -8.81
N THR A 22 0.10 -3.37 -8.62
CA THR A 22 -1.16 -3.79 -9.24
C THR A 22 -1.88 -2.60 -9.88
N VAL A 23 -2.97 -2.88 -10.56
CA VAL A 23 -3.83 -1.85 -11.15
C VAL A 23 -4.98 -1.57 -10.18
N ASP A 24 -5.25 -0.28 -9.96
CA ASP A 24 -6.43 0.18 -9.21
C ASP A 24 -7.36 0.94 -10.14
N GLY A 25 -8.57 0.42 -10.35
CA GLY A 25 -9.58 1.02 -11.21
C GLY A 25 -10.14 2.35 -10.70
N SER A 26 -9.90 2.70 -9.43
CA SER A 26 -10.31 3.99 -8.85
C SER A 26 -9.38 5.16 -9.22
N LEU A 27 -8.17 4.85 -9.71
CA LEU A 27 -7.22 5.87 -10.15
C LEU A 27 -7.59 6.41 -11.53
N THR A 28 -7.40 7.72 -11.72
CA THR A 28 -7.63 8.35 -13.02
C THR A 28 -6.66 7.83 -14.08
N LYS A 29 -7.15 7.72 -15.31
CA LYS A 29 -6.33 7.39 -16.50
C LYS A 29 -5.90 8.64 -17.28
N ASN A 30 -6.16 9.83 -16.76
CA ASN A 30 -5.92 11.08 -17.48
C ASN A 30 -4.45 11.37 -17.75
N HIS A 31 -3.53 10.75 -17.01
CA HIS A 31 -2.09 10.95 -17.15
C HIS A 31 -1.40 9.95 -18.08
N ILE A 32 -2.11 8.97 -18.63
CA ILE A 32 -1.52 7.95 -19.51
C ILE A 32 -0.91 8.57 -20.77
N GLN A 33 -1.56 9.55 -21.34
CA GLN A 33 -1.05 10.27 -22.52
C GLN A 33 0.26 11.00 -22.28
N ASP A 34 0.56 11.32 -20.99
CA ASP A 34 1.83 11.93 -20.55
C ASP A 34 2.86 10.87 -20.14
N GLY A 35 2.54 9.59 -20.31
CA GLY A 35 3.44 8.48 -19.96
C GLY A 35 3.37 8.00 -18.51
N PHE A 36 2.37 8.44 -17.74
CA PHE A 36 2.16 8.01 -16.36
C PHE A 36 1.03 6.97 -16.28
N TYR A 37 1.31 5.86 -15.63
CA TYR A 37 0.35 4.76 -15.50
C TYR A 37 -0.21 4.70 -14.08
N PRO A 38 -1.54 4.48 -13.94
CA PRO A 38 -2.17 4.34 -12.64
C PRO A 38 -1.79 2.98 -12.03
N VAL A 39 -1.11 3.02 -10.91
CA VAL A 39 -0.67 1.80 -10.20
C VAL A 39 -0.96 1.92 -8.73
N GLU A 40 -1.25 0.79 -8.11
CA GLU A 40 -1.31 0.62 -6.67
C GLU A 40 -0.05 -0.12 -6.21
N LEU A 41 0.60 0.40 -5.19
CA LEU A 41 1.75 -0.21 -4.55
C LEU A 41 1.29 -0.87 -3.26
N VAL A 42 1.48 -2.16 -3.15
CA VAL A 42 1.01 -2.96 -2.01
C VAL A 42 2.22 -3.47 -1.23
N THR A 43 2.27 -3.17 0.06
CA THR A 43 3.31 -3.68 0.93
C THR A 43 3.10 -5.15 1.24
N PRO A 44 4.16 -5.89 1.57
CA PRO A 44 3.98 -7.15 2.29
C PRO A 44 3.37 -6.87 3.67
N VAL A 45 2.95 -7.92 4.37
CA VAL A 45 2.54 -7.78 5.77
C VAL A 45 3.74 -7.27 6.57
N LEU A 46 3.58 -6.12 7.19
CA LEU A 46 4.59 -5.52 8.06
C LEU A 46 4.21 -5.76 9.51
N ILE A 47 5.17 -6.22 10.30
CA ILE A 47 5.01 -6.34 11.74
C ILE A 47 5.35 -4.98 12.34
N VAL A 48 4.50 -4.50 13.26
CA VAL A 48 4.74 -3.25 13.98
C VAL A 48 5.85 -3.48 15.00
N ASP A 49 7.06 -3.25 14.54
CA ASP A 49 8.31 -3.31 15.32
C ASP A 49 9.13 -2.04 15.07
N ASP A 50 10.39 -2.01 15.49
CA ASP A 50 11.25 -0.84 15.32
C ASP A 50 11.70 -0.59 13.85
N MET A 51 11.44 -1.54 12.96
CA MET A 51 11.98 -1.53 11.59
C MET A 51 10.95 -1.19 10.51
N TRP A 52 9.66 -1.27 10.79
CA TRP A 52 8.62 -1.11 9.77
C TRP A 52 8.63 0.27 9.10
N THR A 53 8.88 1.33 9.87
CA THR A 53 8.98 2.69 9.32
C THR A 53 10.18 2.83 8.41
N LYS A 54 11.32 2.26 8.78
CA LYS A 54 12.53 2.27 7.93
C LYS A 54 12.32 1.51 6.62
N THR A 55 11.55 0.42 6.66
CA THR A 55 11.19 -0.33 5.46
C THR A 55 10.37 0.52 4.49
N ILE A 56 9.38 1.23 5.00
CA ILE A 56 8.56 2.15 4.18
C ILE A 56 9.39 3.31 3.65
N ASP A 57 10.21 3.93 4.49
CA ASP A 57 11.07 5.04 4.07
C ASP A 57 12.07 4.62 2.99
N SER A 58 12.67 3.46 3.13
CA SER A 58 13.59 2.90 2.12
C SER A 58 12.89 2.66 0.79
N PHE A 59 11.67 2.16 0.82
CA PHE A 59 10.87 1.95 -0.38
C PHE A 59 10.56 3.27 -1.09
N TRP A 60 10.15 4.29 -0.38
CA TRP A 60 9.91 5.62 -0.94
C TRP A 60 11.18 6.24 -1.52
N CYS A 61 12.32 6.09 -0.85
CA CYS A 61 13.59 6.56 -1.37
C CYS A 61 13.94 5.90 -2.72
N ILE A 62 13.73 4.60 -2.84
CA ILE A 62 13.97 3.86 -4.09
C ILE A 62 13.03 4.34 -5.19
N LEU A 63 11.74 4.49 -4.90
CA LEU A 63 10.78 4.98 -5.88
C LEU A 63 11.15 6.36 -6.41
N HIS A 64 11.48 7.30 -5.53
CA HIS A 64 11.89 8.65 -5.93
C HIS A 64 13.22 8.68 -6.68
N GLN A 65 14.09 7.73 -6.43
CA GLN A 65 15.38 7.66 -7.12
C GLN A 65 15.26 7.16 -8.56
N TYR A 66 14.36 6.21 -8.82
CA TYR A 66 14.29 5.52 -10.11
C TYR A 66 13.06 5.85 -10.95
N PHE A 67 12.03 6.48 -10.37
CA PHE A 67 10.78 6.75 -11.05
C PHE A 67 10.34 8.19 -10.88
N GLU A 68 9.73 8.73 -11.92
CA GLU A 68 8.97 9.95 -11.82
C GLU A 68 7.56 9.64 -11.34
N LEU A 69 7.16 10.24 -10.24
CA LEU A 69 5.87 10.00 -9.60
C LEU A 69 4.95 11.21 -9.80
N ARG A 70 3.71 10.94 -10.16
CA ARG A 70 2.66 11.96 -10.25
C ARG A 70 1.50 11.57 -9.33
N GLN A 71 0.93 12.55 -8.68
CA GLN A 71 -0.15 12.40 -7.72
C GLN A 71 -1.30 13.33 -8.08
N ASP A 72 -2.53 12.91 -7.85
CA ASP A 72 -3.73 13.73 -7.95
C ASP A 72 -4.77 13.33 -6.89
N SER A 73 -5.97 13.91 -6.96
CA SER A 73 -7.03 13.68 -5.98
C SER A 73 -7.60 12.26 -5.98
N THR A 74 -7.28 11.44 -6.99
CA THR A 74 -7.68 10.01 -7.01
C THR A 74 -6.72 9.11 -6.28
N CYS A 75 -5.53 9.60 -5.94
CA CYS A 75 -4.54 8.87 -5.17
C CYS A 75 -4.89 8.87 -3.68
N GLY A 76 -4.72 7.74 -3.03
CA GLY A 76 -4.97 7.59 -1.60
C GLY A 76 -3.99 6.61 -0.96
N THR A 77 -4.01 6.60 0.35
CA THR A 77 -3.25 5.63 1.14
C THR A 77 -4.23 4.81 1.99
N HIS A 78 -4.15 3.51 1.85
CA HIS A 78 -4.95 2.57 2.63
C HIS A 78 -4.04 1.84 3.61
N VAL A 79 -4.47 1.75 4.85
CA VAL A 79 -3.75 1.03 5.90
C VAL A 79 -4.69 -0.04 6.47
N HIS A 80 -4.29 -1.29 6.31
CA HIS A 80 -5.01 -2.43 6.86
C HIS A 80 -4.30 -2.89 8.13
N ILE A 81 -4.99 -2.91 9.25
CA ILE A 81 -4.44 -3.30 10.54
C ILE A 81 -5.13 -4.58 11.00
N LEU A 82 -4.33 -5.60 11.30
CA LEU A 82 -4.79 -6.88 11.80
C LEU A 82 -4.05 -7.25 13.08
N PHE A 83 -4.73 -7.92 13.99
CA PHE A 83 -4.05 -8.62 15.06
C PHE A 83 -3.43 -9.92 14.56
N ARG A 84 -2.29 -10.26 15.13
CA ARG A 84 -1.64 -11.54 14.86
C ARG A 84 -2.54 -12.72 15.25
N GLU A 85 -3.28 -12.59 16.35
CA GLU A 85 -4.18 -13.61 16.89
C GLU A 85 -5.49 -12.97 17.32
N GLY A 86 -6.61 -13.59 16.88
CA GLY A 86 -7.95 -13.20 17.30
C GLY A 86 -8.52 -11.95 16.61
N HIS A 87 -9.47 -11.33 17.29
CA HIS A 87 -10.19 -10.15 16.81
C HIS A 87 -9.94 -8.95 17.71
N PHE A 88 -10.13 -7.75 17.14
CA PHE A 88 -10.10 -6.53 17.94
C PHE A 88 -11.23 -6.54 18.97
N SER A 89 -10.92 -6.20 20.22
CA SER A 89 -11.95 -5.90 21.21
C SER A 89 -12.61 -4.57 20.90
N ILE A 90 -13.81 -4.35 21.45
CA ILE A 90 -14.52 -3.07 21.31
C ILE A 90 -13.69 -1.91 21.88
N GLY A 91 -12.98 -2.14 23.00
CA GLY A 91 -12.09 -1.14 23.58
C GLY A 91 -10.93 -0.75 22.66
N GLN A 92 -10.34 -1.72 22.02
CA GLN A 92 -9.26 -1.50 21.04
C GLN A 92 -9.76 -0.75 19.80
N LEU A 93 -10.91 -1.14 19.26
CA LEU A 93 -11.54 -0.43 18.14
C LEU A 93 -11.86 1.03 18.49
N ARG A 94 -12.37 1.26 19.71
CA ARG A 94 -12.62 2.61 20.22
C ARG A 94 -11.34 3.45 20.29
N ASN A 95 -10.25 2.87 20.77
CA ASN A 95 -8.97 3.56 20.86
C ASN A 95 -8.40 3.88 19.48
N MET A 96 -8.53 2.97 18.52
CA MET A 96 -8.14 3.21 17.13
C MET A 96 -8.96 4.34 16.51
N ALA A 97 -10.29 4.32 16.69
CA ALA A 97 -11.15 5.39 16.20
C ALA A 97 -10.75 6.75 16.75
N LYS A 98 -10.40 6.83 18.04
CA LYS A 98 -9.90 8.07 18.66
C LYS A 98 -8.57 8.52 18.05
N ALA A 99 -7.68 7.58 17.73
CA ALA A 99 -6.36 7.90 17.16
C ALA A 99 -6.47 8.48 15.74
N VAL A 100 -7.42 8.01 14.93
CA VAL A 100 -7.57 8.46 13.53
C VAL A 100 -8.48 9.67 13.34
N THR A 101 -9.20 10.11 14.37
CA THR A 101 -10.08 11.28 14.30
C THR A 101 -9.42 12.60 14.71
N TYR A 102 -8.14 12.58 14.94
CA TYR A 102 -7.33 13.78 15.24
C TYR A 102 -6.75 14.39 13.99
#